data_bb5a23da8c922b257d85a384069ca803
#
_entry.id   bb5a23da8c922b257d85a384069ca803
#
_cell.length_a   1.000
_cell.length_b   1.000
_cell.length_c   1.000
_cell.angle_alpha   90.00
_cell.angle_beta   90.00
_cell.angle_gamma   90.00
#
_symmetry.space_group_name_H-M   'P 1'
#
loop_
_entity.id
_entity.type
_entity.pdbx_description
1 polymer ?
#
loop_
_entity_poly.entity_id
_entity_poly.type
_entity_poly.pdbx_seq_one_letter_code
_entity_poly.pdbx_strand_id
1 'polypeptide(L)'
;MDATKLLDNVNVVPVAVIEDKTTAVDLALTLLDAGIKAIEITLRSADALDAIELVANSVPEMTVGAGSIRQVAQLEEILNRGAQFAVSPGATGPLISTAKQLHMPFVPGAATASEILTLMNEGYMLQKFFPAEQLGGTQTLKALSAPLPEVRFFPTGGITAELAPQYLALECVTCIGGSWFIPKALLLERDFARIKEMSRSAVEITHV
;
A
#
# COMPACT_ATOMS: atom_id res chain seq x y z
N MET A 1 -2.84 12.07 10.62
CA MET A 1 -2.28 10.96 11.42
C MET A 1 -1.33 10.20 10.53
N ASP A 2 -0.15 9.86 11.01
CA ASP A 2 0.88 9.20 10.21
C ASP A 2 0.60 7.70 10.10
N ALA A 3 0.61 7.17 8.88
CA ALA A 3 0.44 5.75 8.61
C ALA A 3 1.70 4.91 8.95
N THR A 4 2.82 5.55 9.26
CA THR A 4 4.11 4.89 9.53
C THR A 4 3.96 3.82 10.61
N LYS A 5 3.25 4.13 11.71
CA LYS A 5 3.06 3.17 12.80
C LYS A 5 2.27 1.91 12.43
N LEU A 6 1.37 2.01 11.43
CA LEU A 6 0.58 0.87 10.97
C LEU A 6 1.39 -0.03 10.04
N LEU A 7 2.42 0.52 9.40
CA LEU A 7 3.28 -0.17 8.44
C LEU A 7 4.69 -0.45 9.01
N ASP A 8 4.92 -0.13 10.29
CA ASP A 8 6.15 -0.52 10.97
C ASP A 8 6.31 -2.04 10.97
N ASN A 9 7.51 -2.50 10.62
CA ASN A 9 7.84 -3.93 10.49
C ASN A 9 7.06 -4.67 9.38
N VAL A 10 6.49 -3.93 8.41
CA VAL A 10 5.90 -4.48 7.20
C VAL A 10 6.85 -4.19 6.04
N ASN A 11 7.55 -5.19 5.51
CA ASN A 11 8.47 -4.98 4.40
C ASN A 11 7.74 -4.92 3.06
N VAL A 12 6.68 -5.71 2.88
CA VAL A 12 5.89 -5.75 1.66
C VAL A 12 4.39 -5.67 1.96
N VAL A 13 3.71 -4.77 1.25
CA VAL A 13 2.25 -4.60 1.30
C VAL A 13 1.66 -5.14 0.00
N PRO A 14 0.80 -6.18 0.04
CA PRO A 14 0.05 -6.62 -1.13
C PRO A 14 -0.84 -5.50 -1.66
N VAL A 15 -0.74 -5.20 -2.95
CA VAL A 15 -1.63 -4.25 -3.65
C VAL A 15 -2.65 -5.04 -4.43
N ALA A 16 -3.81 -5.26 -3.83
CA ALA A 16 -4.85 -6.16 -4.33
C ALA A 16 -5.88 -5.43 -5.19
N VAL A 17 -6.28 -6.06 -6.29
CA VAL A 17 -7.49 -5.73 -7.06
C VAL A 17 -8.46 -6.89 -6.86
N ILE A 18 -9.50 -6.70 -6.06
CA ILE A 18 -10.48 -7.73 -5.73
C ILE A 18 -11.73 -7.50 -6.58
N GLU A 19 -11.96 -8.37 -7.56
CA GLU A 19 -13.12 -8.30 -8.45
C GLU A 19 -14.33 -9.08 -7.93
N ASP A 20 -14.09 -10.08 -7.07
CA ASP A 20 -15.10 -10.84 -6.36
C ASP A 20 -14.84 -10.73 -4.86
N LYS A 21 -15.67 -9.95 -4.15
CA LYS A 21 -15.55 -9.72 -2.71
C LYS A 21 -15.57 -10.99 -1.87
N THR A 22 -16.15 -12.09 -2.40
CA THR A 22 -16.19 -13.37 -1.68
C THR A 22 -14.81 -14.02 -1.53
N THR A 23 -13.79 -13.55 -2.26
CA THR A 23 -12.39 -14.00 -2.13
C THR A 23 -11.59 -13.19 -1.11
N ALA A 24 -12.12 -12.07 -0.62
CA ALA A 24 -11.36 -11.11 0.19
C ALA A 24 -10.90 -11.67 1.53
N VAL A 25 -11.79 -12.36 2.24
CA VAL A 25 -11.49 -12.94 3.57
C VAL A 25 -10.48 -14.07 3.44
N ASP A 26 -10.67 -14.98 2.47
CA ASP A 26 -9.75 -16.08 2.23
C ASP A 26 -8.35 -15.57 1.83
N LEU A 27 -8.29 -14.51 1.02
CA LEU A 27 -7.03 -13.84 0.69
C LEU A 27 -6.34 -13.30 1.95
N ALA A 28 -7.09 -12.55 2.79
CA ALA A 28 -6.53 -11.96 4.00
C ALA A 28 -5.99 -13.02 4.97
N LEU A 29 -6.73 -14.11 5.19
CA LEU A 29 -6.28 -15.23 6.01
C LEU A 29 -5.05 -15.93 5.41
N THR A 30 -5.01 -16.08 4.08
CA THR A 30 -3.88 -16.65 3.36
C THR A 30 -2.61 -15.83 3.53
N LEU A 31 -2.75 -14.49 3.44
CA LEU A 31 -1.65 -13.55 3.64
C LEU A 31 -1.13 -13.56 5.09
N LEU A 32 -2.02 -13.60 6.09
CA LEU A 32 -1.64 -13.73 7.50
C LEU A 32 -0.85 -15.02 7.76
N ASP A 33 -1.32 -16.15 7.21
CA ASP A 33 -0.62 -17.43 7.33
C ASP A 33 0.74 -17.45 6.60
N ALA A 34 0.93 -16.56 5.62
CA ALA A 34 2.22 -16.32 4.99
C ALA A 34 3.11 -15.31 5.75
N GLY A 35 2.62 -14.68 6.84
CA GLY A 35 3.36 -13.70 7.63
C GLY A 35 3.12 -12.23 7.22
N ILE A 36 2.18 -11.95 6.33
CA ILE A 36 1.84 -10.60 5.86
C ILE A 36 0.65 -10.07 6.65
N LYS A 37 0.84 -8.96 7.38
CA LYS A 37 -0.16 -8.40 8.31
C LYS A 37 -0.86 -7.13 7.81
N ALA A 38 -0.52 -6.63 6.63
CA ALA A 38 -1.15 -5.47 6.03
C ALA A 38 -1.52 -5.74 4.57
N ILE A 39 -2.62 -5.17 4.08
CA ILE A 39 -3.07 -5.27 2.69
C ILE A 39 -3.61 -3.92 2.21
N GLU A 40 -3.25 -3.51 1.00
CA GLU A 40 -3.86 -2.38 0.27
C GLU A 40 -4.89 -2.94 -0.73
N ILE A 41 -6.19 -2.79 -0.46
CA ILE A 41 -7.26 -3.12 -1.41
C ILE A 41 -7.55 -1.86 -2.23
N THR A 42 -7.33 -1.93 -3.54
CA THR A 42 -7.45 -0.75 -4.40
C THR A 42 -8.88 -0.53 -4.88
N LEU A 43 -9.35 0.73 -4.86
CA LEU A 43 -10.68 1.12 -5.37
C LEU A 43 -10.72 1.14 -6.91
N ARG A 44 -10.31 0.01 -7.53
CA ARG A 44 -10.29 -0.19 -8.99
C ARG A 44 -11.29 -1.24 -9.48
N SER A 45 -12.07 -1.80 -8.58
CA SER A 45 -13.15 -2.75 -8.87
C SER A 45 -14.45 -2.31 -8.18
N ALA A 46 -15.58 -2.82 -8.65
CA ALA A 46 -16.88 -2.52 -8.06
C ALA A 46 -16.99 -3.08 -6.62
N ASP A 47 -16.39 -4.23 -6.37
CA ASP A 47 -16.48 -4.95 -5.10
C ASP A 47 -15.47 -4.47 -4.03
N ALA A 48 -14.60 -3.49 -4.36
CA ALA A 48 -13.49 -3.10 -3.49
C ALA A 48 -13.92 -2.62 -2.10
N LEU A 49 -14.96 -1.78 -2.00
CA LEU A 49 -15.47 -1.28 -0.74
C LEU A 49 -16.05 -2.39 0.14
N ASP A 50 -16.84 -3.28 -0.46
CA ASP A 50 -17.39 -4.43 0.24
C ASP A 50 -16.29 -5.41 0.67
N ALA A 51 -15.26 -5.60 -0.14
CA ALA A 51 -14.09 -6.42 0.21
C ALA A 51 -13.34 -5.84 1.43
N ILE A 52 -13.15 -4.51 1.48
CA ILE A 52 -12.55 -3.83 2.64
C ILE A 52 -13.38 -4.10 3.89
N GLU A 53 -14.70 -3.91 3.83
CA GLU A 53 -15.60 -4.12 4.96
C GLU A 53 -15.57 -5.58 5.46
N LEU A 54 -15.60 -6.54 4.53
CA LEU A 54 -15.53 -7.96 4.87
C LEU A 54 -14.22 -8.31 5.58
N VAL A 55 -13.08 -7.84 5.08
CA VAL A 55 -11.78 -8.08 5.72
C VAL A 55 -11.71 -7.40 7.08
N ALA A 56 -12.10 -6.12 7.18
CA ALA A 56 -12.07 -5.37 8.43
C ALA A 56 -12.90 -6.03 9.55
N ASN A 57 -14.06 -6.59 9.19
CA ASN A 57 -14.98 -7.22 10.16
C ASN A 57 -14.61 -8.66 10.49
N SER A 58 -14.03 -9.41 9.54
CA SER A 58 -13.83 -10.87 9.69
C SER A 58 -12.40 -11.24 10.07
N VAL A 59 -11.43 -10.35 9.83
CA VAL A 59 -9.99 -10.65 10.02
C VAL A 59 -9.32 -9.50 10.80
N PRO A 60 -9.61 -9.36 12.09
CA PRO A 60 -9.15 -8.22 12.90
C PRO A 60 -7.62 -8.12 13.03
N GLU A 61 -6.89 -9.20 12.78
CA GLU A 61 -5.43 -9.24 12.77
C GLU A 61 -4.82 -8.63 11.51
N MET A 62 -5.61 -8.43 10.44
CA MET A 62 -5.16 -7.83 9.19
C MET A 62 -5.33 -6.31 9.25
N THR A 63 -4.26 -5.57 9.07
CA THR A 63 -4.31 -4.13 8.83
C THR A 63 -4.78 -3.88 7.39
N VAL A 64 -6.05 -3.53 7.21
CA VAL A 64 -6.63 -3.28 5.89
C VAL A 64 -6.60 -1.80 5.53
N GLY A 65 -6.00 -1.48 4.40
CA GLY A 65 -5.99 -0.15 3.81
C GLY A 65 -6.69 -0.10 2.46
N ALA A 66 -7.12 1.10 2.08
CA ALA A 66 -7.71 1.37 0.79
C ALA A 66 -6.75 2.12 -0.13
N GLY A 67 -6.50 1.59 -1.32
CA GLY A 67 -5.63 2.22 -2.32
C GLY A 67 -6.38 2.85 -3.48
N SER A 68 -5.63 3.59 -4.30
CA SER A 68 -6.16 4.32 -5.47
C SER A 68 -7.19 5.39 -5.10
N ILE A 69 -7.05 6.01 -3.94
CA ILE A 69 -7.90 7.13 -3.50
C ILE A 69 -7.64 8.33 -4.42
N ARG A 70 -8.69 8.87 -5.03
CA ARG A 70 -8.63 9.99 -6.00
C ARG A 70 -9.61 11.11 -5.71
N GLN A 71 -10.61 10.84 -4.88
CA GLN A 71 -11.71 11.77 -4.58
C GLN A 71 -11.94 11.85 -3.07
N VAL A 72 -12.34 13.02 -2.62
CA VAL A 72 -12.59 13.30 -1.20
C VAL A 72 -13.65 12.35 -0.60
N ALA A 73 -14.75 12.11 -1.32
CA ALA A 73 -15.83 11.24 -0.86
C ALA A 73 -15.34 9.81 -0.55
N GLN A 74 -14.33 9.32 -1.29
CA GLN A 74 -13.77 7.98 -1.06
C GLN A 74 -13.14 7.83 0.34
N LEU A 75 -12.59 8.92 0.92
CA LEU A 75 -12.00 8.88 2.27
C LEU A 75 -13.06 8.57 3.35
N GLU A 76 -14.24 9.18 3.24
CA GLU A 76 -15.35 8.89 4.15
C GLU A 76 -15.92 7.49 3.93
N GLU A 77 -16.07 7.09 2.66
CA GLU A 77 -16.55 5.75 2.31
C GLU A 77 -15.67 4.65 2.90
N ILE A 78 -14.35 4.73 2.71
CA ILE A 78 -13.43 3.71 3.21
C ILE A 78 -13.35 3.71 4.74
N LEU A 79 -13.44 4.89 5.38
CA LEU A 79 -13.47 4.99 6.84
C LEU A 79 -14.69 4.27 7.41
N ASN A 80 -15.87 4.49 6.81
CA ASN A 80 -17.12 3.84 7.20
C ASN A 80 -17.11 2.32 6.97
N ARG A 81 -16.24 1.83 6.07
CA ARG A 81 -16.03 0.39 5.78
C ARG A 81 -14.90 -0.23 6.62
N GLY A 82 -14.33 0.52 7.56
CA GLY A 82 -13.32 0.01 8.49
C GLY A 82 -11.88 -0.02 7.96
N ALA A 83 -11.58 0.68 6.85
CA ALA A 83 -10.20 0.84 6.42
C ALA A 83 -9.39 1.61 7.48
N GLN A 84 -8.21 1.11 7.80
CA GLN A 84 -7.33 1.66 8.83
C GLN A 84 -6.31 2.65 8.26
N PHE A 85 -6.07 2.62 6.96
CA PHE A 85 -5.25 3.60 6.26
C PHE A 85 -5.71 3.79 4.81
N ALA A 86 -5.35 4.92 4.24
CA ALA A 86 -5.63 5.28 2.86
C ALA A 86 -4.33 5.51 2.08
N VAL A 87 -4.33 5.17 0.79
CA VAL A 87 -3.20 5.36 -0.12
C VAL A 87 -3.68 5.98 -1.42
N SER A 88 -3.01 7.00 -1.90
CA SER A 88 -3.34 7.66 -3.18
C SER A 88 -2.18 7.63 -4.18
N PRO A 89 -2.45 7.67 -5.48
CA PRO A 89 -1.39 7.76 -6.50
C PRO A 89 -0.73 9.14 -6.58
N GLY A 90 -1.37 10.16 -6.04
CA GLY A 90 -0.95 11.54 -5.96
C GLY A 90 -1.81 12.25 -4.92
N ALA A 91 -1.50 13.49 -4.56
CA ALA A 91 -2.21 14.22 -3.52
C ALA A 91 -2.64 15.61 -3.98
N THR A 92 -3.87 15.99 -3.62
CA THR A 92 -4.42 17.33 -3.83
C THR A 92 -4.72 17.98 -2.48
N GLY A 93 -4.76 19.30 -2.43
CA GLY A 93 -5.10 20.03 -1.20
C GLY A 93 -6.39 19.54 -0.53
N PRO A 94 -7.50 19.33 -1.28
CA PRO A 94 -8.73 18.78 -0.71
C PRO A 94 -8.58 17.37 -0.14
N LEU A 95 -7.82 16.46 -0.78
CA LEU A 95 -7.57 15.13 -0.23
C LEU A 95 -6.79 15.20 1.09
N ILE A 96 -5.73 16.02 1.11
CA ILE A 96 -4.89 16.23 2.30
C ILE A 96 -5.74 16.81 3.46
N SER A 97 -6.52 17.87 3.22
CA SER A 97 -7.33 18.49 4.25
C SER A 97 -8.40 17.56 4.81
N THR A 98 -9.08 16.80 3.94
CA THR A 98 -10.11 15.86 4.37
C THR A 98 -9.51 14.67 5.13
N ALA A 99 -8.39 14.11 4.69
CA ALA A 99 -7.72 13.04 5.44
C ALA A 99 -7.34 13.49 6.86
N LYS A 100 -6.88 14.74 7.03
CA LYS A 100 -6.61 15.33 8.35
C LYS A 100 -7.87 15.50 9.19
N GLN A 101 -8.96 16.03 8.61
CA GLN A 101 -10.25 16.23 9.31
C GLN A 101 -10.84 14.90 9.79
N LEU A 102 -10.75 13.85 8.98
CA LEU A 102 -11.21 12.51 9.31
C LEU A 102 -10.24 11.74 10.22
N HIS A 103 -9.09 12.29 10.55
CA HIS A 103 -8.01 11.60 11.25
C HIS A 103 -7.60 10.29 10.56
N MET A 104 -7.78 10.20 9.23
CA MET A 104 -7.43 9.03 8.43
C MET A 104 -5.91 8.94 8.30
N PRO A 105 -5.27 7.84 8.74
CA PRO A 105 -3.88 7.56 8.39
C PRO A 105 -3.74 7.51 6.87
N PHE A 106 -2.90 8.39 6.29
CA PHE A 106 -2.86 8.58 4.85
C PHE A 106 -1.44 8.54 4.33
N VAL A 107 -1.22 7.78 3.26
CA VAL A 107 0.03 7.70 2.50
C VAL A 107 -0.20 8.37 1.14
N PRO A 108 0.02 9.67 1.04
CA PRO A 108 -0.17 10.43 -0.20
C PRO A 108 0.93 10.12 -1.20
N GLY A 109 0.58 10.09 -2.51
CA GLY A 109 1.53 9.89 -3.58
C GLY A 109 2.31 11.14 -3.95
N ALA A 110 3.60 10.98 -4.27
CA ALA A 110 4.50 11.99 -4.81
C ALA A 110 5.48 11.36 -5.80
N ALA A 111 5.86 12.12 -6.83
CA ALA A 111 6.78 11.71 -7.89
C ALA A 111 7.86 12.75 -8.19
N THR A 112 7.76 13.95 -7.62
CA THR A 112 8.68 15.06 -7.81
C THR A 112 9.11 15.67 -6.48
N ALA A 113 10.27 16.35 -6.47
CA ALA A 113 10.75 17.03 -5.27
C ALA A 113 9.76 18.08 -4.73
N SER A 114 9.05 18.80 -5.62
CA SER A 114 8.06 19.80 -5.21
C SER A 114 6.85 19.18 -4.52
N GLU A 115 6.36 18.03 -5.01
CA GLU A 115 5.27 17.27 -4.38
C GLU A 115 5.72 16.72 -3.03
N ILE A 116 6.92 16.15 -2.95
CA ILE A 116 7.49 15.62 -1.71
C ILE A 116 7.59 16.71 -0.65
N LEU A 117 8.14 17.88 -1.00
CA LEU A 117 8.24 19.04 -0.10
C LEU A 117 6.87 19.56 0.35
N THR A 118 5.91 19.61 -0.56
CA THR A 118 4.53 20.00 -0.22
C THR A 118 3.94 19.07 0.82
N LEU A 119 4.06 17.77 0.63
CA LEU A 119 3.54 16.75 1.56
C LEU A 119 4.30 16.76 2.90
N MET A 120 5.62 16.94 2.87
CA MET A 120 6.43 17.06 4.08
C MET A 120 5.98 18.27 4.93
N ASN A 121 5.74 19.44 4.32
CA ASN A 121 5.22 20.62 5.00
C ASN A 121 3.81 20.42 5.58
N GLU A 122 3.03 19.52 4.97
CA GLU A 122 1.72 19.09 5.48
C GLU A 122 1.81 18.01 6.58
N GLY A 123 3.03 17.59 6.94
CA GLY A 123 3.29 16.62 8.01
C GLY A 123 3.25 15.15 7.58
N TYR A 124 3.26 14.86 6.28
CA TYR A 124 3.32 13.49 5.75
C TYR A 124 4.76 13.08 5.50
N MET A 125 5.34 12.37 6.46
CA MET A 125 6.72 11.86 6.34
C MET A 125 6.80 10.53 5.60
N LEU A 126 5.75 9.70 5.62
CA LEU A 126 5.63 8.53 4.77
C LEU A 126 4.83 8.87 3.51
N GLN A 127 5.46 8.73 2.34
CA GLN A 127 4.88 9.11 1.06
C GLN A 127 4.97 7.95 0.05
N LYS A 128 3.92 7.75 -0.75
CA LYS A 128 3.94 6.77 -1.84
C LYS A 128 4.76 7.31 -3.01
N PHE A 129 5.77 6.56 -3.47
CA PHE A 129 6.46 6.84 -4.72
C PHE A 129 5.86 5.99 -5.84
N PHE A 130 5.15 6.62 -6.78
CA PHE A 130 4.37 5.91 -7.80
C PHE A 130 4.28 6.70 -9.11
N PRO A 131 4.38 6.01 -10.28
CA PRO A 131 4.75 4.61 -10.49
C PRO A 131 6.27 4.40 -10.44
N ALA A 132 6.76 3.59 -9.49
CA ALA A 132 8.18 3.56 -9.10
C ALA A 132 9.14 3.21 -10.26
N GLU A 133 8.96 2.09 -10.92
CA GLU A 133 9.86 1.65 -12.00
C GLU A 133 9.80 2.57 -13.22
N GLN A 134 8.60 3.03 -13.61
CA GLN A 134 8.42 3.92 -14.75
C GLN A 134 9.04 5.31 -14.53
N LEU A 135 9.26 5.69 -13.29
CA LEU A 135 9.92 6.95 -12.90
C LEU A 135 11.44 6.83 -12.74
N GLY A 136 12.02 5.65 -13.02
CA GLY A 136 13.45 5.41 -12.94
C GLY A 136 13.91 4.64 -11.69
N GLY A 137 12.97 4.04 -10.97
CA GLY A 137 13.24 3.06 -9.94
C GLY A 137 14.07 3.58 -8.77
N THR A 138 14.92 2.71 -8.24
CA THR A 138 15.77 3.01 -7.09
C THR A 138 16.74 4.16 -7.31
N GLN A 139 17.19 4.40 -8.55
CA GLN A 139 18.10 5.51 -8.88
C GLN A 139 17.41 6.87 -8.66
N THR A 140 16.20 7.03 -9.19
CA THR A 140 15.44 8.27 -9.01
C THR A 140 15.06 8.46 -7.55
N LEU A 141 14.64 7.40 -6.86
CA LEU A 141 14.28 7.48 -5.44
C LEU A 141 15.46 7.90 -4.56
N LYS A 142 16.66 7.35 -4.82
CA LYS A 142 17.91 7.79 -4.17
C LYS A 142 18.19 9.27 -4.39
N ALA A 143 18.06 9.75 -5.63
CA ALA A 143 18.32 11.15 -5.96
C ALA A 143 17.33 12.10 -5.30
N LEU A 144 16.04 11.73 -5.24
CA LEU A 144 14.99 12.53 -4.58
C LEU A 144 15.12 12.55 -3.05
N SER A 145 15.52 11.44 -2.46
CA SER A 145 15.64 11.32 -0.98
C SER A 145 16.90 11.95 -0.41
N ALA A 146 17.97 12.06 -1.20
CA ALA A 146 19.26 12.59 -0.72
C ALA A 146 19.16 13.97 -0.03
N PRO A 147 18.43 14.98 -0.57
CA PRO A 147 18.23 16.26 0.10
C PRO A 147 17.11 16.26 1.15
N LEU A 148 16.40 15.15 1.37
CA LEU A 148 15.18 15.04 2.18
C LEU A 148 15.27 13.82 3.12
N PRO A 149 16.26 13.74 4.02
CA PRO A 149 16.54 12.54 4.82
C PRO A 149 15.43 12.21 5.82
N GLU A 150 14.51 13.14 6.11
CA GLU A 150 13.39 12.94 7.02
C GLU A 150 12.23 12.19 6.36
N VAL A 151 12.17 12.20 5.01
CA VAL A 151 11.06 11.58 4.27
C VAL A 151 11.33 10.09 4.07
N ARG A 152 10.30 9.30 4.30
CA ARG A 152 10.26 7.87 4.04
C ARG A 152 9.33 7.57 2.88
N PHE A 153 9.62 6.48 2.18
CA PHE A 153 8.87 6.14 0.97
C PHE A 153 8.24 4.75 1.06
N PHE A 154 7.10 4.66 0.40
CA PHE A 154 6.38 3.44 0.06
C PHE A 154 6.33 3.31 -1.47
N PRO A 155 7.44 2.90 -2.12
CA PRO A 155 7.46 2.73 -3.56
C PRO A 155 6.53 1.61 -4.02
N THR A 156 5.81 1.89 -5.13
CA THR A 156 4.83 0.98 -5.72
C THR A 156 4.81 1.17 -7.24
N GLY A 157 4.59 0.08 -7.97
CA GLY A 157 4.45 0.10 -9.44
C GLY A 157 5.65 -0.45 -10.16
N GLY A 158 5.46 -1.61 -10.79
CA GLY A 158 6.48 -2.33 -11.56
C GLY A 158 7.51 -3.11 -10.73
N ILE A 159 7.40 -3.09 -9.40
CA ILE A 159 8.33 -3.83 -8.52
C ILE A 159 8.04 -5.33 -8.65
N THR A 160 9.10 -6.10 -8.94
CA THR A 160 9.08 -7.56 -9.02
C THR A 160 9.80 -8.19 -7.83
N ALA A 161 9.78 -9.52 -7.73
CA ALA A 161 10.52 -10.25 -6.71
C ALA A 161 12.03 -9.94 -6.75
N GLU A 162 12.61 -9.81 -7.94
CA GLU A 162 14.04 -9.55 -8.14
C GLU A 162 14.43 -8.11 -7.76
N LEU A 163 13.50 -7.15 -7.89
CA LEU A 163 13.73 -5.75 -7.58
C LEU A 163 13.46 -5.42 -6.11
N ALA A 164 12.59 -6.17 -5.45
CA ALA A 164 12.17 -5.92 -4.07
C ALA A 164 13.35 -5.70 -3.08
N PRO A 165 14.40 -6.55 -3.05
CA PRO A 165 15.53 -6.34 -2.15
C PRO A 165 16.30 -5.04 -2.42
N GLN A 166 16.36 -4.61 -3.70
CA GLN A 166 17.07 -3.38 -4.07
C GLN A 166 16.37 -2.12 -3.55
N TYR A 167 15.02 -2.13 -3.50
CA TYR A 167 14.24 -1.06 -2.90
C TYR A 167 14.39 -1.05 -1.37
N LEU A 168 14.27 -2.22 -0.75
CA LEU A 168 14.33 -2.34 0.72
C LEU A 168 15.72 -2.06 1.29
N ALA A 169 16.78 -2.19 0.48
CA ALA A 169 18.12 -1.79 0.87
C ALA A 169 18.32 -0.26 0.96
N LEU A 170 17.33 0.55 0.52
CA LEU A 170 17.39 2.00 0.63
C LEU A 170 16.88 2.44 2.02
N GLU A 171 17.70 3.15 2.78
CA GLU A 171 17.32 3.67 4.11
C GLU A 171 16.05 4.52 4.09
N CYS A 172 15.75 5.20 2.97
CA CYS A 172 14.55 6.01 2.81
C CYS A 172 13.27 5.19 2.56
N VAL A 173 13.35 3.86 2.38
CA VAL A 173 12.20 3.00 2.12
C VAL A 173 11.73 2.34 3.41
N THR A 174 10.46 2.51 3.76
CA THR A 174 9.83 1.84 4.91
C THR A 174 9.30 0.47 4.51
N CYS A 175 8.57 0.41 3.40
CA CYS A 175 7.99 -0.81 2.85
C CYS A 175 7.80 -0.64 1.35
N ILE A 176 7.52 -1.73 0.64
CA ILE A 176 7.21 -1.69 -0.80
C ILE A 176 5.79 -2.20 -1.06
N GLY A 177 5.15 -1.66 -2.11
CA GLY A 177 3.87 -2.18 -2.61
C GLY A 177 4.08 -3.15 -3.77
N GLY A 178 3.56 -4.37 -3.65
CA GLY A 178 3.71 -5.40 -4.65
C GLY A 178 2.43 -6.16 -4.96
N SER A 179 2.31 -6.63 -6.19
CA SER A 179 1.20 -7.47 -6.62
C SER A 179 1.64 -8.79 -7.27
N TRP A 180 2.95 -9.01 -7.42
CA TRP A 180 3.49 -10.19 -8.11
C TRP A 180 3.16 -11.52 -7.43
N PHE A 181 2.95 -11.51 -6.12
CA PHE A 181 2.67 -12.70 -5.30
C PHE A 181 1.17 -12.92 -5.05
N ILE A 182 0.31 -12.02 -5.56
CA ILE A 182 -1.17 -12.14 -5.55
C ILE A 182 -1.73 -11.96 -6.97
N PRO A 183 -1.33 -12.78 -7.96
CA PRO A 183 -1.78 -12.63 -9.33
C PRO A 183 -3.31 -12.71 -9.42
N LYS A 184 -3.92 -11.80 -10.19
CA LYS A 184 -5.36 -11.73 -10.40
C LYS A 184 -5.97 -13.06 -10.87
N ALA A 185 -5.26 -13.78 -11.74
CA ALA A 185 -5.72 -15.09 -12.23
C ALA A 185 -5.93 -16.08 -11.07
N LEU A 186 -4.94 -16.19 -10.17
CA LEU A 186 -5.03 -17.11 -9.03
C LEU A 186 -6.14 -16.72 -8.04
N LEU A 187 -6.41 -15.41 -7.88
CA LEU A 187 -7.54 -14.94 -7.08
C LEU A 187 -8.88 -15.37 -7.68
N LEU A 188 -9.05 -15.24 -9.00
CA LEU A 188 -10.27 -15.65 -9.71
C LEU A 188 -10.45 -17.16 -9.68
N GLU A 189 -9.36 -17.91 -9.77
CA GLU A 189 -9.35 -19.39 -9.68
C GLU A 189 -9.43 -19.91 -8.24
N ARG A 190 -9.35 -18.99 -7.24
CA ARG A 190 -9.30 -19.31 -5.81
C ARG A 190 -8.15 -20.25 -5.43
N ASP A 191 -7.02 -20.17 -6.14
CA ASP A 191 -5.81 -20.93 -5.80
C ASP A 191 -5.04 -20.26 -4.66
N PHE A 192 -5.65 -20.27 -3.48
CA PHE A 192 -5.05 -19.71 -2.27
C PHE A 192 -3.80 -20.48 -1.80
N ALA A 193 -3.67 -21.76 -2.18
CA ALA A 193 -2.48 -22.53 -1.88
C ALA A 193 -1.25 -21.95 -2.61
N ARG A 194 -1.42 -21.63 -3.88
CA ARG A 194 -0.35 -21.03 -4.69
C ARG A 194 -0.06 -19.59 -4.26
N ILE A 195 -1.10 -18.80 -3.96
CA ILE A 195 -0.94 -17.44 -3.41
C ILE A 195 -0.13 -17.49 -2.10
N LYS A 196 -0.42 -18.43 -1.20
CA LYS A 196 0.32 -18.61 0.06
C LYS A 196 1.79 -18.91 -0.18
N GLU A 197 2.11 -19.81 -1.09
CA GLU A 197 3.49 -20.15 -1.45
C GLU A 197 4.24 -18.90 -1.97
N MET A 198 3.64 -18.19 -2.92
CA MET A 198 4.23 -16.95 -3.47
C MET A 198 4.37 -15.85 -2.42
N SER A 199 3.41 -15.72 -1.51
CA SER A 199 3.45 -14.74 -0.43
C SER A 199 4.54 -15.05 0.59
N ARG A 200 4.76 -16.32 0.94
CA ARG A 200 5.88 -16.76 1.80
C ARG A 200 7.23 -16.43 1.15
N SER A 201 7.38 -16.74 -0.15
CA SER A 201 8.58 -16.34 -0.89
C SER A 201 8.77 -14.82 -0.90
N ALA A 202 7.68 -14.03 -1.04
CA ALA A 202 7.78 -12.57 -0.97
C ALA A 202 8.24 -12.09 0.41
N VAL A 203 7.78 -12.69 1.50
CA VAL A 203 8.25 -12.39 2.86
C VAL A 203 9.74 -12.74 3.00
N GLU A 204 10.16 -13.93 2.56
CA GLU A 204 11.57 -14.38 2.67
C GLU A 204 12.54 -13.44 1.94
N ILE A 205 12.24 -13.04 0.70
CA ILE A 205 13.10 -12.13 -0.08
C ILE A 205 13.10 -10.69 0.43
N THR A 206 12.13 -10.31 1.25
CA THR A 206 12.02 -8.96 1.82
C THR A 206 12.53 -8.88 3.26
N HIS A 207 12.92 -9.98 3.88
CA HIS A 207 13.70 -10.00 5.13
C HIS A 207 15.18 -9.79 4.81
N VAL A 208 15.59 -8.52 4.67
CA VAL A 208 16.99 -8.10 4.40
C VAL A 208 17.62 -7.59 5.68
#